data_1a4070f1586037e3114dca66c164bb5b
#
_entry.id   1a4070f1586037e3114dca66c164bb5b
#
_cell.length_a   1.000
_cell.length_b   1.000
_cell.length_c   1.000
_cell.angle_alpha   90.00
_cell.angle_beta   90.00
_cell.angle_gamma   90.00
#
_symmetry.space_group_name_H-M   'P 1'
#
loop_
_entity.id
_entity.type
_entity.pdbx_description
1 polymer ?
#
loop_
_entity_poly.entity_id
_entity_poly.type
_entity_poly.pdbx_seq_one_letter_code
_entity_poly.pdbx_strand_id
1 'polypeptide(L)'
;MTLSHTALELADGYRRGELSPVDAAEEVLTAIDRVDGEINAFCHVDRDATLTAARSSEERYRRGEPLSPLDGVPTTIKDIFYTRGVPTLRGSRLLADKPGASDPASWPDDAPVTSAVGEAGCVVIGKTTTPEFAWKGVTDNTLTGITRNPHDPGLTPGGSSGGAAAAVAAGLGQLALGTDGGGSVRIPAAFCGIVALKPTYGVIPMFPSSPFGTLAHAGPMTRTVADTAAFMDTLLRPDPRDWSAVPARATTPGPGGYLAAAVDGSRGDRPLEGLRVAYSPDLGFGTTDPEVEREVGRAVAVLESLGARVETVDPGITDPVDAFHVLWFAGLAAVLAPHGPGAVDHVDPSMREALERYHDYSAADYLDAVAVRMALGARMADFHQAHDILITPTTPIAAFAAGSDVPPGWDSPDWTSWTPYTYPFNMTQQPALSVPCGTTDAGLPVGLQVVGARFEDRLVVRVGAALEAALGQVVPTPRVHAAERPGDGRP
;
A
#
# COMPACT_ATOMS: atom_id res chain seq x y z
N MET A 1 15.90 18.01 12.20
CA MET A 1 15.68 16.60 11.84
C MET A 1 14.53 16.54 10.86
N THR A 2 14.79 16.05 9.65
CA THR A 2 13.79 16.02 8.55
C THR A 2 12.91 14.77 8.57
N LEU A 3 13.32 13.72 9.28
CA LEU A 3 12.69 12.40 9.30
C LEU A 3 11.24 12.40 9.84
N SER A 4 10.89 13.31 10.74
CA SER A 4 9.55 13.44 11.30
C SER A 4 8.59 14.24 10.41
N HIS A 5 9.11 15.03 9.45
CA HIS A 5 8.29 15.83 8.55
C HIS A 5 7.49 14.94 7.59
N THR A 6 6.28 15.38 7.24
CA THR A 6 5.51 14.81 6.14
C THR A 6 6.15 15.14 4.80
N ALA A 7 5.72 14.52 3.72
CA ALA A 7 6.25 14.83 2.38
C ALA A 7 5.97 16.29 1.98
N LEU A 8 4.77 16.78 2.28
CA LEU A 8 4.38 18.16 1.99
C LEU A 8 5.10 19.16 2.87
N GLU A 9 5.37 18.86 4.14
CA GLU A 9 6.18 19.72 5.02
C GLU A 9 7.63 19.84 4.54
N LEU A 10 8.25 18.72 4.10
CA LEU A 10 9.58 18.77 3.47
C LEU A 10 9.59 19.66 2.24
N ALA A 11 8.66 19.41 1.31
CA ALA A 11 8.58 20.16 0.06
C ALA A 11 8.34 21.66 0.30
N ASP A 12 7.57 22.01 1.31
CA ASP A 12 7.34 23.39 1.71
C ASP A 12 8.60 24.01 2.34
N GLY A 13 9.30 23.27 3.20
CA GLY A 13 10.60 23.67 3.76
C GLY A 13 11.67 23.90 2.69
N TYR A 14 11.71 23.03 1.65
CA TYR A 14 12.62 23.21 0.49
C TYR A 14 12.29 24.50 -0.28
N ARG A 15 11.01 24.78 -0.52
CA ARG A 15 10.55 25.99 -1.21
C ARG A 15 10.91 27.27 -0.46
N ARG A 16 10.86 27.24 0.89
CA ARG A 16 11.25 28.38 1.72
C ARG A 16 12.77 28.47 1.94
N GLY A 17 13.55 27.49 1.51
CA GLY A 17 14.99 27.42 1.75
C GLY A 17 15.35 27.14 3.23
N GLU A 18 14.41 26.59 4.00
CA GLU A 18 14.60 26.23 5.42
C GLU A 18 15.15 24.82 5.58
N LEU A 19 14.90 23.96 4.61
CA LEU A 19 15.36 22.58 4.54
C LEU A 19 16.07 22.32 3.19
N SER A 20 16.96 21.32 3.16
CA SER A 20 17.66 20.89 1.96
C SER A 20 17.25 19.47 1.57
N PRO A 21 16.95 19.19 0.26
CA PRO A 21 16.79 17.83 -0.22
C PRO A 21 18.03 16.93 0.04
N VAL A 22 19.22 17.51 0.02
CA VAL A 22 20.47 16.78 0.29
C VAL A 22 20.54 16.35 1.76
N ASP A 23 20.25 17.27 2.68
CA ASP A 23 20.28 16.97 4.12
C ASP A 23 19.21 15.90 4.45
N ALA A 24 18.02 16.00 3.85
CA ALA A 24 16.96 15.01 4.04
C ALA A 24 17.36 13.62 3.53
N ALA A 25 17.99 13.55 2.35
CA ALA A 25 18.48 12.28 1.80
C ALA A 25 19.61 11.68 2.66
N GLU A 26 20.56 12.49 3.15
CA GLU A 26 21.64 12.04 4.02
C GLU A 26 21.12 11.54 5.37
N GLU A 27 20.13 12.24 5.96
CA GLU A 27 19.48 11.80 7.20
C GLU A 27 18.77 10.45 7.01
N VAL A 28 17.99 10.27 5.92
CA VAL A 28 17.34 9.00 5.63
C VAL A 28 18.34 7.87 5.42
N LEU A 29 19.39 8.08 4.62
CA LEU A 29 20.42 7.07 4.38
C LEU A 29 21.15 6.68 5.67
N THR A 30 21.46 7.65 6.54
CA THR A 30 22.05 7.40 7.86
C THR A 30 21.12 6.63 8.77
N ALA A 31 19.82 6.94 8.72
CA ALA A 31 18.79 6.22 9.48
C ALA A 31 18.64 4.77 9.01
N ILE A 32 18.69 4.50 7.71
CA ILE A 32 18.67 3.15 7.15
C ILE A 32 19.85 2.34 7.71
N ASP A 33 21.07 2.87 7.68
CA ASP A 33 22.25 2.19 8.24
C ASP A 33 22.08 1.82 9.73
N ARG A 34 21.31 2.62 10.47
CA ARG A 34 21.11 2.43 11.90
C ARG A 34 20.00 1.45 12.24
N VAL A 35 18.86 1.46 11.50
CA VAL A 35 17.66 0.76 11.94
C VAL A 35 17.20 -0.34 10.97
N ASP A 36 17.60 -0.34 9.70
CA ASP A 36 17.10 -1.34 8.75
C ASP A 36 17.62 -2.76 9.03
N GLY A 37 18.75 -2.90 9.73
CA GLY A 37 19.22 -4.20 10.20
C GLY A 37 18.25 -4.89 11.17
N GLU A 38 17.35 -4.16 11.84
CA GLU A 38 16.34 -4.71 12.74
C GLU A 38 15.02 -5.01 12.02
N ILE A 39 14.60 -4.16 11.05
CA ILE A 39 13.31 -4.29 10.38
C ILE A 39 13.39 -4.94 8.99
N ASN A 40 14.54 -4.92 8.32
CA ASN A 40 14.77 -5.50 6.99
C ASN A 40 13.73 -5.04 5.95
N ALA A 41 13.56 -3.72 5.84
CA ALA A 41 12.59 -3.12 4.92
C ALA A 41 13.12 -2.96 3.48
N PHE A 42 14.45 -2.91 3.30
CA PHE A 42 15.09 -2.68 2.01
C PHE A 42 15.77 -3.94 1.45
N CYS A 43 15.62 -4.18 0.15
CA CYS A 43 16.39 -5.16 -0.60
C CYS A 43 17.47 -4.52 -1.49
N HIS A 44 17.41 -3.20 -1.70
CA HIS A 44 18.38 -2.44 -2.45
C HIS A 44 18.37 -0.97 -2.02
N VAL A 45 19.53 -0.39 -1.77
CA VAL A 45 19.73 1.05 -1.51
C VAL A 45 20.89 1.52 -2.38
N ASP A 46 20.67 2.60 -3.15
CA ASP A 46 21.72 3.24 -3.97
C ASP A 46 22.02 4.63 -3.43
N ARG A 47 23.02 4.71 -2.57
CA ARG A 47 23.44 5.95 -1.90
C ARG A 47 23.89 7.03 -2.88
N ASP A 48 24.69 6.65 -3.89
CA ASP A 48 25.25 7.61 -4.84
C ASP A 48 24.19 8.18 -5.77
N ALA A 49 23.29 7.34 -6.29
CA ALA A 49 22.17 7.78 -7.10
C ALA A 49 21.22 8.68 -6.30
N THR A 50 20.91 8.30 -5.05
CA THR A 50 20.07 9.07 -4.12
C THR A 50 20.63 10.47 -3.91
N LEU A 51 21.91 10.60 -3.54
CA LEU A 51 22.55 11.89 -3.29
C LEU A 51 22.69 12.73 -4.57
N THR A 52 22.90 12.09 -5.71
CA THR A 52 22.93 12.78 -7.01
C THR A 52 21.57 13.38 -7.36
N ALA A 53 20.49 12.62 -7.17
CA ALA A 53 19.13 13.11 -7.36
C ALA A 53 18.80 14.26 -6.39
N ALA A 54 19.17 14.12 -5.12
CA ALA A 54 18.95 15.14 -4.10
C ALA A 54 19.67 16.47 -4.42
N ARG A 55 20.94 16.42 -4.85
CA ARG A 55 21.69 17.62 -5.31
C ARG A 55 21.04 18.28 -6.51
N SER A 56 20.53 17.49 -7.45
CA SER A 56 19.83 18.00 -8.62
C SER A 56 18.53 18.71 -8.22
N SER A 57 17.79 18.19 -7.26
CA SER A 57 16.60 18.81 -6.69
C SER A 57 16.95 20.13 -5.98
N GLU A 58 17.97 20.13 -5.10
CA GLU A 58 18.42 21.33 -4.39
C GLU A 58 18.78 22.47 -5.36
N GLU A 59 19.45 22.15 -6.47
CA GLU A 59 19.79 23.12 -7.50
C GLU A 59 18.53 23.68 -8.20
N ARG A 60 17.50 22.84 -8.44
CA ARG A 60 16.22 23.31 -8.98
C ARG A 60 15.53 24.26 -8.02
N TYR A 61 15.49 23.96 -6.72
CA TYR A 61 14.91 24.86 -5.72
C TYR A 61 15.67 26.20 -5.64
N ARG A 62 17.01 26.20 -5.72
CA ARG A 62 17.79 27.45 -5.78
C ARG A 62 17.46 28.32 -6.97
N ARG A 63 17.05 27.71 -8.09
CA ARG A 63 16.60 28.44 -9.30
C ARG A 63 15.14 28.79 -9.30
N GLY A 64 14.35 28.31 -8.33
CA GLY A 64 12.90 28.48 -8.28
C GLY A 64 12.14 27.62 -9.31
N GLU A 65 12.73 26.51 -9.74
CA GLU A 65 12.25 25.63 -10.82
C GLU A 65 12.02 24.17 -10.34
N PRO A 66 11.32 23.91 -9.22
CA PRO A 66 11.02 22.55 -8.82
C PRO A 66 10.13 21.85 -9.87
N LEU A 67 10.36 20.55 -10.11
CA LEU A 67 9.63 19.77 -11.13
C LEU A 67 8.17 19.48 -10.75
N SER A 68 7.91 19.39 -9.45
CA SER A 68 6.57 19.10 -8.91
C SER A 68 6.46 19.56 -7.45
N PRO A 69 5.25 19.49 -6.85
CA PRO A 69 5.09 19.70 -5.41
C PRO A 69 5.87 18.70 -4.52
N LEU A 70 6.32 17.57 -5.06
CA LEU A 70 7.06 16.52 -4.34
C LEU A 70 8.53 16.40 -4.80
N ASP A 71 9.05 17.39 -5.54
CA ASP A 71 10.46 17.42 -5.92
C ASP A 71 11.37 17.36 -4.67
N GLY A 72 12.36 16.50 -4.68
CA GLY A 72 13.30 16.32 -3.57
C GLY A 72 12.83 15.41 -2.43
N VAL A 73 11.57 14.97 -2.43
CA VAL A 73 11.03 14.15 -1.33
C VAL A 73 11.56 12.72 -1.39
N PRO A 74 12.13 12.19 -0.28
CA PRO A 74 12.60 10.81 -0.20
C PRO A 74 11.48 9.79 -0.43
N THR A 75 11.67 8.92 -1.43
CA THR A 75 10.65 7.98 -1.93
C THR A 75 11.22 6.58 -2.07
N THR A 76 10.47 5.56 -1.73
CA THR A 76 10.84 4.15 -1.89
C THR A 76 9.95 3.44 -2.90
N ILE A 77 10.47 2.42 -3.56
CA ILE A 77 9.79 1.66 -4.61
C ILE A 77 9.79 0.18 -4.26
N LYS A 78 8.61 -0.44 -4.21
CA LYS A 78 8.49 -1.89 -3.97
C LYS A 78 9.22 -2.68 -5.06
N ASP A 79 9.89 -3.76 -4.69
CA ASP A 79 10.65 -4.64 -5.60
C ASP A 79 9.78 -5.50 -6.53
N ILE A 80 8.70 -4.91 -7.02
CA ILE A 80 7.82 -5.42 -8.08
C ILE A 80 7.92 -4.52 -9.32
N PHE A 81 8.13 -3.21 -9.10
CA PHE A 81 8.19 -2.23 -10.19
C PHE A 81 9.58 -2.19 -10.81
N TYR A 82 9.64 -2.25 -12.13
CA TYR A 82 10.87 -2.05 -12.89
C TYR A 82 11.44 -0.66 -12.59
N THR A 83 12.73 -0.65 -12.35
CA THR A 83 13.53 0.55 -12.13
C THR A 83 14.77 0.41 -13.01
N ARG A 84 14.93 1.33 -13.94
CA ARG A 84 16.02 1.30 -14.92
C ARG A 84 17.39 1.19 -14.25
N GLY A 85 18.17 0.22 -14.69
CA GLY A 85 19.50 -0.05 -14.17
C GLY A 85 19.53 -0.72 -12.79
N VAL A 86 18.37 -1.02 -12.18
CA VAL A 86 18.29 -1.63 -10.86
C VAL A 86 17.58 -2.97 -10.95
N PRO A 87 18.14 -4.07 -10.44
CA PRO A 87 17.49 -5.37 -10.39
C PRO A 87 16.10 -5.33 -9.76
N THR A 88 15.14 -6.01 -10.40
CA THR A 88 13.79 -6.23 -9.87
C THR A 88 13.57 -7.71 -9.66
N LEU A 89 14.02 -8.19 -8.49
CA LEU A 89 14.11 -9.63 -8.19
C LEU A 89 12.83 -10.20 -7.56
N ARG A 90 11.89 -9.34 -7.18
CA ARG A 90 10.57 -9.73 -6.66
C ARG A 90 10.64 -10.72 -5.49
N GLY A 91 11.68 -10.62 -4.66
CA GLY A 91 11.92 -11.56 -3.56
C GLY A 91 12.20 -13.00 -3.98
N SER A 92 12.56 -13.26 -5.26
CA SER A 92 12.66 -14.59 -5.83
C SER A 92 14.09 -15.00 -6.19
N ARG A 93 14.51 -16.18 -5.71
CA ARG A 93 15.74 -16.81 -6.15
C ARG A 93 15.69 -17.24 -7.62
N LEU A 94 14.53 -17.59 -8.14
CA LEU A 94 14.35 -17.89 -9.58
C LEU A 94 14.77 -16.73 -10.47
N LEU A 95 14.65 -15.49 -9.99
CA LEU A 95 15.11 -14.30 -10.71
C LEU A 95 16.54 -13.93 -10.34
N ALA A 96 16.91 -14.01 -9.07
CA ALA A 96 18.24 -13.64 -8.58
C ALA A 96 19.36 -14.54 -9.14
N ASP A 97 19.10 -15.83 -9.28
CA ASP A 97 20.08 -16.83 -9.73
C ASP A 97 20.24 -16.89 -11.28
N LYS A 98 19.47 -16.05 -12.02
CA LYS A 98 19.62 -15.97 -13.48
C LYS A 98 20.94 -15.29 -13.86
N PRO A 99 21.62 -15.80 -14.93
CA PRO A 99 22.78 -15.11 -15.49
C PRO A 99 22.42 -13.66 -15.86
N GLY A 100 23.23 -12.72 -15.38
CA GLY A 100 23.03 -11.30 -15.66
C GLY A 100 21.98 -10.62 -14.79
N ALA A 101 21.40 -11.28 -13.78
CA ALA A 101 20.40 -10.68 -12.91
C ALA A 101 20.91 -9.42 -12.18
N SER A 102 22.19 -9.37 -11.84
CA SER A 102 22.86 -8.22 -11.24
C SER A 102 23.38 -7.18 -12.23
N ASP A 103 23.32 -7.45 -13.54
CA ASP A 103 23.78 -6.51 -14.56
C ASP A 103 22.74 -5.41 -14.76
N PRO A 104 23.04 -4.11 -14.56
CA PRO A 104 22.14 -2.99 -14.83
C PRO A 104 21.58 -2.98 -16.26
N ALA A 105 22.33 -3.48 -17.25
CA ALA A 105 21.89 -3.55 -18.64
C ALA A 105 20.73 -4.54 -18.85
N SER A 106 20.52 -5.48 -17.94
CA SER A 106 19.38 -6.41 -17.96
C SER A 106 18.05 -5.74 -17.57
N TRP A 107 18.10 -4.52 -17.06
CA TRP A 107 16.94 -3.75 -16.56
C TRP A 107 16.82 -2.40 -17.30
N PRO A 108 16.48 -2.41 -18.62
CA PRO A 108 16.54 -1.20 -19.44
C PRO A 108 15.35 -0.24 -19.23
N ASP A 109 14.27 -0.70 -18.60
CA ASP A 109 13.00 0.00 -18.53
C ASP A 109 12.64 0.43 -17.10
N ASP A 110 11.86 1.54 -17.03
CA ASP A 110 11.10 1.90 -15.85
C ASP A 110 9.64 1.45 -15.99
N ALA A 111 9.03 1.03 -14.88
CA ALA A 111 7.58 0.96 -14.80
C ALA A 111 6.97 2.39 -14.92
N PRO A 112 5.72 2.55 -15.39
CA PRO A 112 5.07 3.86 -15.51
C PRO A 112 5.15 4.69 -14.24
N VAL A 113 4.90 4.07 -13.10
CA VAL A 113 4.94 4.70 -11.78
C VAL A 113 6.36 5.10 -11.37
N THR A 114 7.38 4.31 -11.74
CA THR A 114 8.80 4.64 -11.49
C THR A 114 9.23 5.84 -12.32
N SER A 115 8.83 5.88 -13.60
CA SER A 115 9.05 7.05 -14.46
C SER A 115 8.37 8.30 -13.89
N ALA A 116 7.10 8.17 -13.45
CA ALA A 116 6.36 9.29 -12.87
C ALA A 116 7.03 9.88 -11.62
N VAL A 117 7.54 9.02 -10.73
CA VAL A 117 8.31 9.40 -9.52
C VAL A 117 9.58 10.16 -9.91
N GLY A 118 10.34 9.65 -10.87
CA GLY A 118 11.58 10.31 -11.36
C GLY A 118 11.30 11.64 -12.05
N GLU A 119 10.31 11.70 -12.93
CA GLU A 119 9.91 12.93 -13.64
C GLU A 119 9.34 14.02 -12.72
N ALA A 120 8.75 13.61 -11.58
CA ALA A 120 8.32 14.53 -10.54
C ALA A 120 9.48 15.07 -9.69
N GLY A 121 10.68 14.53 -9.86
CA GLY A 121 11.87 14.94 -9.10
C GLY A 121 11.96 14.33 -7.70
N CYS A 122 11.10 13.36 -7.36
CA CYS A 122 11.22 12.64 -6.09
C CYS A 122 12.60 11.94 -6.00
N VAL A 123 13.17 11.89 -4.80
CA VAL A 123 14.46 11.25 -4.56
C VAL A 123 14.26 9.79 -4.21
N VAL A 124 14.52 8.89 -5.16
CA VAL A 124 14.42 7.45 -4.93
C VAL A 124 15.58 6.99 -4.05
N ILE A 125 15.25 6.46 -2.86
CA ILE A 125 16.21 5.95 -1.87
C ILE A 125 16.63 4.53 -2.22
N GLY A 126 15.67 3.69 -2.62
CA GLY A 126 15.91 2.28 -2.88
C GLY A 126 14.66 1.48 -3.12
N LYS A 127 14.82 0.15 -3.14
CA LYS A 127 13.74 -0.79 -3.34
C LYS A 127 13.42 -1.53 -2.04
N THR A 128 12.13 -1.67 -1.75
CA THR A 128 11.63 -2.28 -0.53
C THR A 128 11.26 -3.74 -0.74
N THR A 129 11.41 -4.53 0.32
CA THR A 129 11.13 -5.97 0.37
C THR A 129 9.66 -6.32 0.09
N THR A 130 9.46 -7.52 -0.41
CA THR A 130 8.15 -8.13 -0.72
C THR A 130 8.27 -9.64 -0.54
N PRO A 131 7.20 -10.40 -0.22
CA PRO A 131 7.25 -11.84 -0.37
C PRO A 131 7.50 -12.22 -1.83
N GLU A 132 7.95 -13.43 -2.09
CA GLU A 132 8.26 -13.89 -3.43
C GLU A 132 7.08 -13.63 -4.39
N PHE A 133 7.31 -12.92 -5.50
CA PHE A 133 6.30 -12.50 -6.47
C PHE A 133 5.07 -11.78 -5.87
N ALA A 134 5.16 -11.29 -4.64
CA ALA A 134 4.07 -10.60 -3.91
C ALA A 134 2.82 -11.48 -3.65
N TRP A 135 2.96 -12.79 -3.51
CA TRP A 135 1.87 -13.77 -3.52
C TRP A 135 1.04 -13.85 -2.23
N LYS A 136 1.54 -13.39 -1.08
CA LYS A 136 0.88 -13.53 0.24
C LYS A 136 0.77 -12.22 1.02
N GLY A 137 -0.03 -12.24 2.08
CA GLY A 137 -0.36 -11.09 2.93
C GLY A 137 0.66 -10.74 4.01
N VAL A 138 1.82 -11.40 4.06
CA VAL A 138 2.97 -11.12 4.93
C VAL A 138 4.22 -10.88 4.10
N THR A 139 5.31 -10.38 4.71
CA THR A 139 6.53 -10.04 3.96
C THR A 139 7.75 -10.77 4.50
N ASP A 140 8.00 -11.90 3.90
CA ASP A 140 9.22 -12.71 4.04
C ASP A 140 9.46 -13.48 2.75
N ASN A 141 10.71 -13.83 2.48
CA ASN A 141 11.11 -14.65 1.34
C ASN A 141 12.51 -15.24 1.59
N THR A 142 12.87 -16.28 0.82
CA THR A 142 14.17 -16.96 0.96
C THR A 142 15.36 -16.17 0.42
N LEU A 143 15.13 -15.09 -0.32
CA LEU A 143 16.20 -14.24 -0.88
C LEU A 143 16.65 -13.16 0.11
N THR A 144 15.69 -12.43 0.71
CA THR A 144 15.96 -11.26 1.57
C THR A 144 15.65 -11.49 3.05
N GLY A 145 15.00 -12.60 3.40
CA GLY A 145 14.62 -12.93 4.77
C GLY A 145 13.29 -12.30 5.19
N ILE A 146 13.13 -12.09 6.50
CA ILE A 146 11.88 -11.65 7.13
C ILE A 146 11.92 -10.14 7.33
N THR A 147 10.92 -9.43 6.82
CA THR A 147 10.66 -8.02 7.17
C THR A 147 9.85 -7.96 8.46
N ARG A 148 10.14 -6.98 9.31
CA ARG A 148 9.59 -6.85 10.65
C ARG A 148 8.83 -5.56 10.86
N ASN A 149 7.85 -5.59 11.75
CA ASN A 149 7.02 -4.44 12.07
C ASN A 149 7.80 -3.45 12.95
N PRO A 150 7.89 -2.15 12.60
CA PRO A 150 8.60 -1.18 13.42
C PRO A 150 7.99 -0.94 14.81
N HIS A 151 6.70 -1.22 15.00
CA HIS A 151 6.05 -1.12 16.31
C HIS A 151 6.51 -2.24 17.27
N ASP A 152 6.72 -3.44 16.73
CA ASP A 152 7.31 -4.59 17.42
C ASP A 152 8.01 -5.50 16.42
N PRO A 153 9.37 -5.58 16.41
CA PRO A 153 10.12 -6.44 15.51
C PRO A 153 9.88 -7.94 15.65
N GLY A 154 9.17 -8.37 16.66
CA GLY A 154 8.66 -9.74 16.79
C GLY A 154 7.47 -10.04 15.88
N LEU A 155 6.83 -9.02 15.33
CA LEU A 155 5.60 -9.10 14.55
C LEU A 155 5.84 -8.83 13.05
N THR A 156 4.90 -9.31 12.20
CA THR A 156 4.88 -9.03 10.77
C THR A 156 4.41 -7.60 10.48
N PRO A 157 4.98 -6.91 9.50
CA PRO A 157 4.45 -5.63 9.02
C PRO A 157 3.22 -5.82 8.11
N GLY A 158 2.77 -7.09 7.92
CA GLY A 158 1.83 -7.40 6.84
C GLY A 158 2.52 -7.50 5.48
N GLY A 159 1.73 -7.60 4.43
CA GLY A 159 2.24 -7.77 3.05
C GLY A 159 1.14 -7.61 2.00
N SER A 160 1.57 -7.69 0.77
CA SER A 160 2.92 -7.96 0.26
C SER A 160 3.83 -6.72 0.18
N SER A 161 3.34 -5.48 0.46
CA SER A 161 4.17 -4.26 0.49
C SER A 161 4.68 -3.94 1.90
N GLY A 162 5.08 -4.97 2.68
CA GLY A 162 5.48 -4.81 4.08
C GLY A 162 6.77 -4.01 4.25
N GLY A 163 7.76 -4.18 3.35
CA GLY A 163 8.97 -3.36 3.37
C GLY A 163 8.65 -1.87 3.15
N ALA A 164 7.72 -1.55 2.24
CA ALA A 164 7.28 -0.18 2.00
C ALA A 164 6.59 0.42 3.24
N ALA A 165 5.68 -0.33 3.87
CA ALA A 165 5.00 0.12 5.08
C ALA A 165 5.95 0.28 6.27
N ALA A 166 6.85 -0.68 6.48
CA ALA A 166 7.84 -0.63 7.55
C ALA A 166 8.78 0.57 7.37
N ALA A 167 9.25 0.83 6.13
CA ALA A 167 10.09 1.98 5.84
C ALA A 167 9.39 3.31 6.17
N VAL A 168 8.14 3.51 5.70
CA VAL A 168 7.37 4.73 5.96
C VAL A 168 7.09 4.90 7.45
N ALA A 169 6.66 3.85 8.15
CA ALA A 169 6.37 3.89 9.58
C ALA A 169 7.63 4.23 10.41
N ALA A 170 8.78 3.64 10.03
CA ALA A 170 10.06 3.90 10.69
C ALA A 170 10.67 5.27 10.32
N GLY A 171 10.10 6.03 9.39
CA GLY A 171 10.65 7.31 8.92
C GLY A 171 11.83 7.17 7.94
N LEU A 172 11.97 6.04 7.24
CA LEU A 172 13.02 5.76 6.26
C LEU A 172 12.61 6.17 4.82
N GLY A 173 11.82 7.17 4.70
CA GLY A 173 11.26 7.75 3.50
C GLY A 173 9.84 8.23 3.77
N GLN A 174 9.43 9.33 3.14
CA GLN A 174 8.13 9.92 3.35
C GLN A 174 7.05 9.29 2.48
N LEU A 175 7.45 8.85 1.29
CA LEU A 175 6.59 8.25 0.29
C LEU A 175 7.06 6.83 -0.02
N ALA A 176 6.12 5.92 -0.20
CA ALA A 176 6.41 4.60 -0.72
C ALA A 176 5.40 4.19 -1.78
N LEU A 177 5.88 3.48 -2.79
CA LEU A 177 5.06 2.91 -3.85
C LEU A 177 4.92 1.41 -3.65
N GLY A 178 3.67 0.94 -3.50
CA GLY A 178 3.32 -0.46 -3.31
C GLY A 178 2.38 -1.01 -4.38
N THR A 179 2.07 -2.31 -4.29
CA THR A 179 1.05 -2.98 -5.11
C THR A 179 -0.02 -3.59 -4.23
N ASP A 180 -1.26 -3.69 -4.75
CA ASP A 180 -2.40 -4.25 -4.04
C ASP A 180 -3.24 -5.13 -4.97
N GLY A 181 -3.10 -6.45 -4.82
CA GLY A 181 -3.86 -7.44 -5.59
C GLY A 181 -4.92 -8.17 -4.75
N GLY A 182 -4.77 -8.14 -3.42
CA GLY A 182 -5.70 -8.73 -2.46
C GLY A 182 -5.73 -7.99 -1.12
N GLY A 183 -5.14 -6.78 -1.06
CA GLY A 183 -4.99 -5.98 0.16
C GLY A 183 -3.56 -5.47 0.39
N SER A 184 -2.66 -5.71 -0.54
CA SER A 184 -1.21 -5.63 -0.30
C SER A 184 -0.61 -4.24 -0.08
N VAL A 185 -1.34 -3.12 -0.17
CA VAL A 185 -0.94 -1.84 0.44
C VAL A 185 -1.73 -1.59 1.72
N ARG A 186 -3.01 -2.01 1.78
CA ARG A 186 -3.94 -1.76 2.89
C ARG A 186 -3.62 -2.59 4.13
N ILE A 187 -3.36 -3.90 3.96
CA ILE A 187 -2.96 -4.81 5.04
C ILE A 187 -1.74 -4.26 5.78
N PRO A 188 -0.59 -4.02 5.10
CA PRO A 188 0.58 -3.51 5.80
C PRO A 188 0.39 -2.07 6.32
N ALA A 189 -0.47 -1.26 5.71
CA ALA A 189 -0.82 0.05 6.26
C ALA A 189 -1.54 -0.08 7.61
N ALA A 190 -2.50 -1.01 7.73
CA ALA A 190 -3.19 -1.27 8.98
C ALA A 190 -2.24 -1.77 10.07
N PHE A 191 -1.33 -2.69 9.74
CA PHE A 191 -0.40 -3.27 10.71
C PHE A 191 0.74 -2.33 11.13
N CYS A 192 1.15 -1.41 10.25
CA CYS A 192 2.22 -0.44 10.52
C CYS A 192 1.71 0.96 10.92
N GLY A 193 0.38 1.17 10.98
CA GLY A 193 -0.20 2.45 11.39
C GLY A 193 0.08 3.60 10.42
N ILE A 194 0.04 3.34 9.13
CA ILE A 194 0.21 4.34 8.07
C ILE A 194 -1.03 4.42 7.18
N VAL A 195 -1.04 5.37 6.26
CA VAL A 195 -2.09 5.55 5.26
C VAL A 195 -1.70 4.86 3.95
N ALA A 196 -2.63 4.14 3.33
CA ALA A 196 -2.42 3.60 1.99
C ALA A 196 -3.71 3.59 1.17
N LEU A 197 -3.61 4.00 -0.08
CA LEU A 197 -4.72 3.99 -1.03
C LEU A 197 -4.51 2.90 -2.09
N LYS A 198 -5.49 2.01 -2.23
CA LYS A 198 -5.72 1.23 -3.44
C LYS A 198 -6.71 2.01 -4.31
N PRO A 199 -6.28 2.68 -5.38
CA PRO A 199 -7.18 3.45 -6.23
C PRO A 199 -8.13 2.54 -7.01
N THR A 200 -9.05 3.13 -7.74
CA THR A 200 -9.82 2.44 -8.79
C THR A 200 -8.86 1.80 -9.80
N TYR A 201 -9.18 0.58 -10.25
CA TYR A 201 -8.36 -0.11 -11.24
C TYR A 201 -8.15 0.71 -12.51
N GLY A 202 -6.90 0.75 -12.97
CA GLY A 202 -6.49 1.45 -14.20
C GLY A 202 -6.29 2.96 -14.04
N VAL A 203 -6.56 3.54 -12.86
CA VAL A 203 -6.30 4.96 -12.58
C VAL A 203 -4.79 5.24 -12.55
N ILE A 204 -4.01 4.34 -11.94
CA ILE A 204 -2.55 4.35 -12.04
C ILE A 204 -2.15 3.26 -13.03
N PRO A 205 -1.42 3.58 -14.12
CA PRO A 205 -1.01 2.60 -15.10
C PRO A 205 0.03 1.62 -14.54
N MET A 206 -0.04 0.37 -14.99
CA MET A 206 0.87 -0.71 -14.61
C MET A 206 1.52 -1.36 -15.84
N PHE A 207 2.86 -1.41 -15.84
CA PHE A 207 3.65 -2.15 -16.81
C PHE A 207 4.94 -2.69 -16.13
N PRO A 208 5.33 -3.95 -16.42
CA PRO A 208 4.58 -4.96 -17.16
C PRO A 208 3.26 -5.31 -16.49
N SER A 209 2.31 -5.83 -17.28
CA SER A 209 1.01 -6.27 -16.77
C SER A 209 1.18 -7.30 -15.67
N SER A 210 0.36 -7.20 -14.63
CA SER A 210 0.39 -8.15 -13.52
C SER A 210 -0.10 -9.54 -13.98
N PRO A 211 0.55 -10.61 -13.55
CA PRO A 211 0.06 -11.97 -13.79
C PRO A 211 -1.27 -12.27 -13.08
N PHE A 212 -1.56 -11.52 -12.01
CA PHE A 212 -2.87 -11.56 -11.31
C PHE A 212 -3.95 -10.75 -12.05
N GLY A 213 -3.68 -10.34 -13.28
CA GLY A 213 -4.61 -9.62 -14.14
C GLY A 213 -5.12 -8.34 -13.50
N THR A 214 -6.41 -8.10 -13.65
CA THR A 214 -7.08 -6.88 -13.19
C THR A 214 -7.41 -6.86 -11.68
N LEU A 215 -6.86 -7.79 -10.89
CA LEU A 215 -6.88 -7.73 -9.42
C LEU A 215 -5.81 -6.76 -8.88
N ALA A 216 -4.68 -6.62 -9.59
CA ALA A 216 -3.52 -5.88 -9.12
C ALA A 216 -3.61 -4.39 -9.44
N HIS A 217 -3.30 -3.57 -8.44
CA HIS A 217 -3.27 -2.11 -8.48
C HIS A 217 -1.90 -1.62 -8.01
N ALA A 218 -1.43 -0.48 -8.51
CA ALA A 218 -0.39 0.30 -7.85
C ALA A 218 -1.05 1.25 -6.84
N GLY A 219 -0.39 1.52 -5.72
CA GLY A 219 -0.93 2.40 -4.69
C GLY A 219 0.13 3.12 -3.87
N PRO A 220 -0.12 4.41 -3.52
CA PRO A 220 0.71 5.19 -2.61
C PRO A 220 0.54 4.72 -1.16
N MET A 221 1.64 4.80 -0.40
CA MET A 221 1.73 4.50 1.02
C MET A 221 2.51 5.64 1.69
N THR A 222 1.93 6.27 2.70
CA THR A 222 2.49 7.47 3.34
C THR A 222 2.04 7.56 4.80
N ARG A 223 2.50 8.58 5.54
CA ARG A 223 2.05 8.79 6.93
C ARG A 223 0.75 9.58 7.03
N THR A 224 0.37 10.36 6.01
CA THR A 224 -0.83 11.20 6.05
C THR A 224 -1.67 11.05 4.78
N VAL A 225 -2.97 11.31 4.91
CA VAL A 225 -3.89 11.30 3.76
C VAL A 225 -3.53 12.41 2.76
N ALA A 226 -3.04 13.55 3.24
CA ALA A 226 -2.61 14.65 2.37
C ALA A 226 -1.39 14.27 1.52
N ASP A 227 -0.39 13.57 2.10
CA ASP A 227 0.75 13.06 1.34
C ASP A 227 0.33 11.99 0.33
N THR A 228 -0.59 11.08 0.73
CA THR A 228 -1.18 10.08 -0.18
C THR A 228 -1.85 10.77 -1.37
N ALA A 229 -2.60 11.83 -1.14
CA ALA A 229 -3.31 12.59 -2.16
C ALA A 229 -2.34 13.31 -3.11
N ALA A 230 -1.31 13.97 -2.60
CA ALA A 230 -0.28 14.62 -3.40
C ALA A 230 0.51 13.60 -4.24
N PHE A 231 0.77 12.42 -3.67
CA PHE A 231 1.44 11.35 -4.40
C PHE A 231 0.54 10.75 -5.48
N MET A 232 -0.77 10.59 -5.23
CA MET A 232 -1.73 10.23 -6.28
C MET A 232 -1.68 11.20 -7.46
N ASP A 233 -1.72 12.51 -7.21
CA ASP A 233 -1.65 13.53 -8.27
C ASP A 233 -0.36 13.40 -9.10
N THR A 234 0.73 12.93 -8.51
CA THR A 234 2.01 12.66 -9.17
C THR A 234 1.96 11.40 -10.05
N LEU A 235 1.26 10.34 -9.60
CA LEU A 235 1.23 9.03 -10.25
C LEU A 235 0.23 8.92 -11.41
N LEU A 236 -0.66 9.91 -11.58
CA LEU A 236 -1.71 9.94 -12.63
C LEU A 236 -1.14 10.30 -14.02
N ARG A 237 -0.16 9.57 -14.50
CA ARG A 237 0.43 9.82 -15.82
C ARG A 237 0.06 8.68 -16.78
N PRO A 238 -0.58 8.98 -17.92
CA PRO A 238 -0.90 7.98 -18.92
C PRO A 238 0.37 7.31 -19.45
N ASP A 239 0.35 5.99 -19.57
CA ASP A 239 1.39 5.22 -20.24
C ASP A 239 0.74 4.28 -21.25
N PRO A 240 1.06 4.40 -22.57
CA PRO A 240 0.43 3.58 -23.60
C PRO A 240 0.79 2.11 -23.53
N ARG A 241 1.78 1.72 -22.73
CA ARG A 241 2.14 0.30 -22.50
C ARG A 241 1.11 -0.42 -21.64
N ASP A 242 0.32 0.30 -20.83
CA ASP A 242 -0.85 -0.26 -20.14
C ASP A 242 -2.13 -0.01 -20.94
N TRP A 243 -2.51 -1.00 -21.73
CA TRP A 243 -3.73 -0.93 -22.55
C TRP A 243 -5.02 -0.88 -21.71
N SER A 244 -4.96 -1.30 -20.45
CA SER A 244 -6.10 -1.34 -19.52
C SER A 244 -6.25 -0.07 -18.69
N ALA A 245 -5.28 0.85 -18.78
CA ALA A 245 -5.32 2.11 -18.07
C ALA A 245 -6.55 2.95 -18.47
N VAL A 246 -7.16 3.57 -17.48
CA VAL A 246 -8.30 4.47 -17.71
C VAL A 246 -7.82 5.71 -18.46
N PRO A 247 -8.52 6.16 -19.52
CA PRO A 247 -8.11 7.35 -20.25
C PRO A 247 -7.98 8.58 -19.33
N ALA A 248 -6.90 9.36 -19.52
CA ALA A 248 -6.59 10.53 -18.70
C ALA A 248 -7.79 11.49 -18.49
N ARG A 249 -8.63 11.66 -19.54
CA ARG A 249 -9.85 12.48 -19.44
C ARG A 249 -10.89 11.96 -18.43
N ALA A 250 -10.85 10.67 -18.10
CA ALA A 250 -11.77 10.05 -17.12
C ALA A 250 -11.15 10.03 -15.72
N THR A 251 -9.82 10.16 -15.63
CA THR A 251 -9.06 10.22 -14.37
C THR A 251 -8.63 11.62 -14.02
N THR A 252 -8.84 12.61 -14.94
CA THR A 252 -8.51 14.00 -14.63
C THR A 252 -9.29 14.40 -13.39
N PRO A 253 -8.62 14.58 -12.25
CA PRO A 253 -9.30 15.04 -11.04
C PRO A 253 -9.97 16.37 -11.39
N GLY A 254 -11.16 16.62 -10.84
CA GLY A 254 -11.77 17.96 -10.95
C GLY A 254 -10.79 19.04 -10.45
N PRO A 255 -11.12 20.32 -10.52
CA PRO A 255 -10.20 21.39 -10.16
C PRO A 255 -9.47 21.09 -8.84
N GLY A 256 -8.12 21.09 -8.89
CA GLY A 256 -7.25 20.91 -7.72
C GLY A 256 -6.80 19.49 -7.37
N GLY A 257 -7.21 18.45 -8.09
CA GLY A 257 -6.68 17.09 -7.90
C GLY A 257 -7.16 16.37 -6.64
N TYR A 258 -6.43 15.32 -6.25
CA TYR A 258 -6.65 14.56 -5.02
C TYR A 258 -6.26 15.37 -3.78
N LEU A 259 -5.19 16.16 -3.87
CA LEU A 259 -4.76 17.00 -2.76
C LEU A 259 -5.84 18.01 -2.37
N ALA A 260 -6.56 18.60 -3.34
CA ALA A 260 -7.68 19.48 -3.02
C ALA A 260 -8.80 18.73 -2.28
N ALA A 261 -9.09 17.49 -2.65
CA ALA A 261 -10.08 16.67 -1.95
C ALA A 261 -9.66 16.39 -0.49
N ALA A 262 -8.38 16.13 -0.23
CA ALA A 262 -7.85 15.98 1.13
C ALA A 262 -7.98 17.29 1.93
N VAL A 263 -7.63 18.42 1.32
CA VAL A 263 -7.76 19.75 1.94
C VAL A 263 -9.23 20.07 2.25
N ASP A 264 -10.16 19.76 1.35
CA ASP A 264 -11.59 19.98 1.57
C ASP A 264 -12.13 19.07 2.70
N GLY A 265 -11.62 17.85 2.82
CA GLY A 265 -11.97 16.93 3.90
C GLY A 265 -11.51 17.41 5.28
N SER A 266 -10.34 18.06 5.36
CA SER A 266 -9.77 18.53 6.62
C SER A 266 -10.28 19.91 7.07
N ARG A 267 -11.21 20.54 6.35
CA ARG A 267 -11.68 21.90 6.65
C ARG A 267 -13.10 21.95 7.17
N GLY A 268 -13.32 22.85 8.14
CA GLY A 268 -14.64 23.13 8.72
C GLY A 268 -15.07 22.10 9.75
N ASP A 269 -16.19 22.38 10.42
CA ASP A 269 -16.68 21.57 11.54
C ASP A 269 -17.46 20.34 11.07
N ARG A 270 -18.02 20.37 9.88
CA ARG A 270 -18.86 19.30 9.32
C ARG A 270 -18.52 18.98 7.85
N PRO A 271 -17.28 18.56 7.55
CA PRO A 271 -16.83 18.37 6.18
C PRO A 271 -17.55 17.23 5.43
N LEU A 272 -18.28 16.36 6.16
CA LEU A 272 -19.00 15.21 5.64
C LEU A 272 -20.51 15.39 5.69
N GLU A 273 -21.02 16.63 5.80
CA GLU A 273 -22.43 16.94 5.90
C GLU A 273 -23.26 16.27 4.79
N GLY A 274 -24.24 15.44 5.21
CA GLY A 274 -25.19 14.79 4.31
C GLY A 274 -24.68 13.55 3.60
N LEU A 275 -23.40 13.18 3.77
CA LEU A 275 -22.82 11.97 3.20
C LEU A 275 -23.49 10.72 3.81
N ARG A 276 -23.88 9.77 2.96
CA ARG A 276 -24.51 8.50 3.35
C ARG A 276 -23.42 7.46 3.51
N VAL A 277 -23.13 7.08 4.75
CA VAL A 277 -22.07 6.14 5.10
C VAL A 277 -22.69 4.84 5.62
N ALA A 278 -22.33 3.73 5.01
CA ALA A 278 -22.59 2.41 5.55
C ALA A 278 -21.41 1.96 6.41
N TYR A 279 -21.68 1.39 7.56
CA TYR A 279 -20.69 0.69 8.39
C TYR A 279 -21.02 -0.79 8.43
N SER A 280 -20.06 -1.62 8.04
CA SER A 280 -20.15 -3.07 8.18
C SER A 280 -18.93 -3.57 8.96
N PRO A 281 -19.09 -4.11 10.17
CA PRO A 281 -17.97 -4.58 10.99
C PRO A 281 -17.33 -5.84 10.46
N ASP A 282 -17.99 -6.62 9.64
CA ASP A 282 -17.60 -7.97 9.24
C ASP A 282 -18.00 -8.37 7.79
N LEU A 283 -18.55 -7.45 7.00
CA LEU A 283 -19.12 -7.67 5.65
C LEU A 283 -20.21 -8.74 5.59
N GLY A 284 -20.76 -9.15 6.73
CA GLY A 284 -21.78 -10.19 6.86
C GLY A 284 -21.24 -11.63 6.80
N PHE A 285 -19.90 -11.83 6.74
CA PHE A 285 -19.30 -13.16 6.65
C PHE A 285 -17.97 -13.33 7.42
N GLY A 286 -17.33 -12.23 7.83
CA GLY A 286 -16.08 -12.28 8.57
C GLY A 286 -16.29 -12.41 10.09
N THR A 287 -15.16 -12.47 10.79
CA THR A 287 -15.14 -12.37 12.26
C THR A 287 -14.04 -11.39 12.65
N THR A 288 -14.40 -10.32 13.34
CA THR A 288 -13.48 -9.28 13.75
C THR A 288 -13.10 -9.43 15.21
N ASP A 289 -11.82 -9.24 15.51
CA ASP A 289 -11.31 -9.17 16.89
C ASP A 289 -12.02 -8.03 17.64
N PRO A 290 -12.49 -8.26 18.87
CA PRO A 290 -13.23 -7.26 19.64
C PRO A 290 -12.47 -5.93 19.87
N GLU A 291 -11.13 -5.97 19.94
CA GLU A 291 -10.34 -4.73 20.08
C GLU A 291 -10.33 -3.94 18.77
N VAL A 292 -10.22 -4.62 17.63
CA VAL A 292 -10.32 -3.99 16.30
C VAL A 292 -11.71 -3.41 16.10
N GLU A 293 -12.77 -4.17 16.38
CA GLU A 293 -14.16 -3.69 16.26
C GLU A 293 -14.41 -2.45 17.13
N ARG A 294 -13.90 -2.45 18.37
CA ARG A 294 -14.00 -1.33 19.30
C ARG A 294 -13.38 -0.05 18.74
N GLU A 295 -12.14 -0.11 18.22
CA GLU A 295 -11.44 1.07 17.71
C GLU A 295 -12.07 1.58 16.41
N VAL A 296 -12.48 0.69 15.51
CA VAL A 296 -13.20 1.08 14.29
C VAL A 296 -14.56 1.70 14.63
N GLY A 297 -15.31 1.11 15.58
CA GLY A 297 -16.59 1.67 16.07
C GLY A 297 -16.45 3.08 16.65
N ARG A 298 -15.35 3.36 17.37
CA ARG A 298 -15.04 4.72 17.86
C ARG A 298 -14.82 5.70 16.69
N ALA A 299 -14.08 5.30 15.67
CA ALA A 299 -13.83 6.12 14.49
C ALA A 299 -15.12 6.36 13.67
N VAL A 300 -16.02 5.37 13.62
CA VAL A 300 -17.33 5.53 13.00
C VAL A 300 -18.17 6.60 13.71
N ALA A 301 -18.17 6.65 15.03
CA ALA A 301 -18.85 7.71 15.79
C ALA A 301 -18.25 9.11 15.50
N VAL A 302 -16.96 9.19 15.20
CA VAL A 302 -16.33 10.45 14.74
C VAL A 302 -16.89 10.89 13.40
N LEU A 303 -17.10 9.97 12.42
CA LEU A 303 -17.72 10.31 11.13
C LEU A 303 -19.11 10.92 11.29
N GLU A 304 -19.93 10.45 12.24
CA GLU A 304 -21.23 11.05 12.56
C GLU A 304 -21.08 12.49 13.08
N SER A 305 -20.12 12.72 13.94
CA SER A 305 -19.83 14.07 14.46
C SER A 305 -19.38 15.06 13.38
N LEU A 306 -18.75 14.55 12.31
CA LEU A 306 -18.34 15.30 11.13
C LEU A 306 -19.47 15.55 10.11
N GLY A 307 -20.70 15.10 10.41
CA GLY A 307 -21.90 15.37 9.63
C GLY A 307 -22.37 14.24 8.72
N ALA A 308 -21.67 13.11 8.70
CA ALA A 308 -22.11 11.93 7.96
C ALA A 308 -23.40 11.33 8.57
N ARG A 309 -24.23 10.73 7.72
CA ARG A 309 -25.35 9.88 8.14
C ARG A 309 -24.87 8.44 8.10
N VAL A 310 -24.59 7.86 9.26
CA VAL A 310 -24.07 6.50 9.34
C VAL A 310 -25.20 5.51 9.61
N GLU A 311 -25.19 4.39 8.87
CA GLU A 311 -26.07 3.26 9.06
C GLU A 311 -25.22 1.99 9.17
N THR A 312 -25.46 1.18 10.19
CA THR A 312 -24.86 -0.17 10.25
C THR A 312 -25.64 -1.09 9.34
N VAL A 313 -25.01 -1.57 8.27
CA VAL A 313 -25.68 -2.34 7.23
C VAL A 313 -24.70 -3.33 6.57
N ASP A 314 -25.18 -4.56 6.40
CA ASP A 314 -24.52 -5.59 5.60
C ASP A 314 -24.64 -5.24 4.10
N PRO A 315 -23.54 -5.16 3.34
CA PRO A 315 -23.59 -4.91 1.91
C PRO A 315 -24.27 -6.04 1.11
N GLY A 316 -24.62 -7.16 1.76
CA GLY A 316 -25.31 -8.29 1.14
C GLY A 316 -24.47 -9.01 0.11
N ILE A 317 -23.18 -9.18 0.41
CA ILE A 317 -22.23 -9.96 -0.38
C ILE A 317 -21.92 -11.27 0.35
N THR A 318 -21.63 -12.31 -0.41
CA THR A 318 -21.10 -13.57 0.11
C THR A 318 -19.57 -13.53 -0.03
N ASP A 319 -18.87 -14.18 0.87
CA ASP A 319 -17.39 -14.28 0.77
C ASP A 319 -16.98 -14.84 -0.59
N PRO A 320 -16.27 -14.05 -1.42
CA PRO A 320 -15.86 -14.49 -2.76
C PRO A 320 -14.52 -15.22 -2.76
N VAL A 321 -14.06 -15.75 -1.62
CA VAL A 321 -12.71 -16.31 -1.46
C VAL A 321 -12.39 -17.40 -2.47
N ASP A 322 -13.33 -18.32 -2.76
CA ASP A 322 -13.10 -19.41 -3.71
C ASP A 322 -12.85 -18.87 -5.12
N ALA A 323 -13.66 -17.91 -5.57
CA ALA A 323 -13.44 -17.27 -6.86
C ALA A 323 -12.14 -16.42 -6.87
N PHE A 324 -11.82 -15.77 -5.75
CA PHE A 324 -10.55 -15.07 -5.61
C PHE A 324 -9.36 -16.03 -5.73
N HIS A 325 -9.40 -17.21 -5.07
CA HIS A 325 -8.37 -18.24 -5.16
C HIS A 325 -8.15 -18.71 -6.60
N VAL A 326 -9.22 -18.99 -7.35
CA VAL A 326 -9.08 -19.36 -8.76
C VAL A 326 -8.35 -18.29 -9.55
N LEU A 327 -8.76 -17.01 -9.43
CA LEU A 327 -8.12 -15.89 -10.14
C LEU A 327 -6.67 -15.69 -9.69
N TRP A 328 -6.40 -15.82 -8.38
CA TRP A 328 -5.11 -15.57 -7.76
C TRP A 328 -4.09 -16.66 -8.12
N PHE A 329 -4.44 -17.91 -7.90
CA PHE A 329 -3.51 -19.04 -8.09
C PHE A 329 -3.30 -19.38 -9.57
N ALA A 330 -4.30 -19.14 -10.44
CA ALA A 330 -4.08 -19.18 -11.89
C ALA A 330 -3.03 -18.14 -12.32
N GLY A 331 -3.08 -16.94 -11.73
CA GLY A 331 -2.06 -15.91 -11.94
C GLY A 331 -0.68 -16.32 -11.41
N LEU A 332 -0.64 -16.93 -10.23
CA LEU A 332 0.61 -17.41 -9.63
C LEU A 332 1.26 -18.52 -10.45
N ALA A 333 0.46 -19.48 -10.96
CA ALA A 333 0.95 -20.50 -11.88
C ALA A 333 1.52 -19.89 -13.17
N ALA A 334 0.88 -18.84 -13.69
CA ALA A 334 1.36 -18.11 -14.87
C ALA A 334 2.70 -17.38 -14.63
N VAL A 335 3.00 -16.96 -13.39
CA VAL A 335 4.32 -16.42 -13.02
C VAL A 335 5.42 -17.45 -13.22
N LEU A 336 5.17 -18.70 -12.85
CA LEU A 336 6.18 -19.78 -12.88
C LEU A 336 6.35 -20.39 -14.26
N ALA A 337 5.33 -20.37 -15.10
CA ALA A 337 5.35 -21.01 -16.43
C ALA A 337 6.59 -20.67 -17.30
N PRO A 338 7.07 -19.42 -17.38
CA PRO A 338 8.27 -19.09 -18.15
C PRO A 338 9.58 -19.66 -17.60
N HIS A 339 9.58 -20.19 -16.37
CA HIS A 339 10.77 -20.72 -15.70
C HIS A 339 10.91 -22.25 -15.86
N GLY A 340 9.95 -22.91 -16.52
CA GLY A 340 9.96 -24.34 -16.80
C GLY A 340 9.31 -25.20 -15.69
N PRO A 341 9.15 -26.50 -15.96
CA PRO A 341 8.35 -27.40 -15.11
C PRO A 341 8.92 -27.65 -13.72
N GLY A 342 10.22 -27.41 -13.49
CA GLY A 342 10.86 -27.54 -12.17
C GLY A 342 10.87 -26.26 -11.35
N ALA A 343 10.29 -25.16 -11.84
CA ALA A 343 10.33 -23.88 -11.17
C ALA A 343 9.69 -23.92 -9.75
N VAL A 344 8.66 -24.72 -9.58
CA VAL A 344 7.95 -24.91 -8.30
C VAL A 344 8.85 -25.45 -7.18
N ASP A 345 9.91 -26.20 -7.51
CA ASP A 345 10.85 -26.74 -6.54
C ASP A 345 11.83 -25.70 -5.99
N HIS A 346 11.88 -24.51 -6.62
CA HIS A 346 12.81 -23.44 -6.31
C HIS A 346 12.16 -22.17 -5.74
N VAL A 347 10.84 -22.20 -5.50
CA VAL A 347 10.14 -21.11 -4.83
C VAL A 347 10.09 -21.30 -3.31
N ASP A 348 9.61 -20.28 -2.61
CA ASP A 348 9.40 -20.35 -1.17
C ASP A 348 8.55 -21.58 -0.79
N PRO A 349 8.88 -22.29 0.31
CA PRO A 349 8.16 -23.52 0.69
C PRO A 349 6.65 -23.32 0.81
N SER A 350 6.21 -22.24 1.45
CA SER A 350 4.78 -21.96 1.62
C SER A 350 4.07 -21.65 0.30
N MET A 351 4.76 -21.04 -0.67
CA MET A 351 4.24 -20.85 -2.02
C MET A 351 4.05 -22.17 -2.75
N ARG A 352 5.01 -23.08 -2.63
CA ARG A 352 4.89 -24.41 -3.22
C ARG A 352 3.71 -25.18 -2.63
N GLU A 353 3.57 -25.20 -1.30
CA GLU A 353 2.44 -25.85 -0.63
C GLU A 353 1.09 -25.25 -1.05
N ALA A 354 1.00 -23.91 -1.24
CA ALA A 354 -0.20 -23.27 -1.73
C ALA A 354 -0.51 -23.68 -3.19
N LEU A 355 0.50 -23.73 -4.05
CA LEU A 355 0.33 -24.20 -5.44
C LEU A 355 -0.07 -25.67 -5.52
N GLU A 356 0.41 -26.52 -4.61
CA GLU A 356 -0.03 -27.93 -4.52
C GLU A 356 -1.51 -28.06 -4.12
N ARG A 357 -2.06 -27.11 -3.35
CA ARG A 357 -3.49 -27.09 -3.02
C ARG A 357 -4.37 -26.52 -4.13
N TYR A 358 -3.83 -25.59 -4.91
CA TYR A 358 -4.61 -24.73 -5.84
C TYR A 358 -4.06 -24.76 -7.28
N HIS A 359 -3.74 -25.94 -7.83
CA HIS A 359 -3.06 -26.07 -9.12
C HIS A 359 -3.94 -26.51 -10.29
N ASP A 360 -5.07 -27.18 -10.05
CA ASP A 360 -5.87 -27.86 -11.08
C ASP A 360 -7.08 -27.04 -11.56
N TYR A 361 -6.90 -25.74 -11.79
CA TYR A 361 -7.97 -24.93 -12.34
C TYR A 361 -8.05 -25.00 -13.86
N SER A 362 -9.25 -25.33 -14.37
CA SER A 362 -9.55 -25.31 -15.80
C SER A 362 -9.91 -23.89 -16.28
N ALA A 363 -9.99 -23.71 -17.59
CA ALA A 363 -10.52 -22.47 -18.17
C ALA A 363 -12.00 -22.25 -17.81
N ALA A 364 -12.78 -23.31 -17.55
CA ALA A 364 -14.16 -23.19 -17.10
C ALA A 364 -14.19 -22.62 -15.68
N ASP A 365 -13.39 -23.15 -14.74
CA ASP A 365 -13.29 -22.64 -13.38
C ASP A 365 -12.92 -21.15 -13.36
N TYR A 366 -11.96 -20.76 -14.21
CA TYR A 366 -11.57 -19.36 -14.34
C TYR A 366 -12.72 -18.47 -14.83
N LEU A 367 -13.50 -18.92 -15.81
CA LEU A 367 -14.66 -18.19 -16.33
C LEU A 367 -15.80 -18.11 -15.30
N ASP A 368 -16.01 -19.16 -14.52
CA ASP A 368 -16.97 -19.16 -13.41
C ASP A 368 -16.55 -18.18 -12.31
N ALA A 369 -15.27 -18.14 -11.95
CA ALA A 369 -14.73 -17.15 -11.03
C ALA A 369 -14.89 -15.69 -11.54
N VAL A 370 -14.70 -15.49 -12.86
CA VAL A 370 -14.99 -14.19 -13.50
C VAL A 370 -16.49 -13.84 -13.41
N ALA A 371 -17.39 -14.81 -13.58
CA ALA A 371 -18.84 -14.57 -13.44
C ALA A 371 -19.22 -14.18 -12.01
N VAL A 372 -18.65 -14.85 -10.98
CA VAL A 372 -18.80 -14.47 -9.56
C VAL A 372 -18.31 -13.04 -9.35
N ARG A 373 -17.15 -12.70 -9.87
CA ARG A 373 -16.58 -11.36 -9.80
C ARG A 373 -17.49 -10.29 -10.43
N MET A 374 -18.08 -10.58 -11.59
CA MET A 374 -19.01 -9.67 -12.26
C MET A 374 -20.29 -9.45 -11.44
N ALA A 375 -20.84 -10.51 -10.86
CA ALA A 375 -22.01 -10.44 -9.99
C ALA A 375 -21.71 -9.60 -8.71
N LEU A 376 -20.54 -9.82 -8.10
CA LEU A 376 -20.07 -9.03 -6.96
C LEU A 376 -19.95 -7.54 -7.32
N GLY A 377 -19.36 -7.24 -8.48
CA GLY A 377 -19.26 -5.86 -8.98
C GLY A 377 -20.61 -5.19 -9.19
N ALA A 378 -21.58 -5.90 -9.78
CA ALA A 378 -22.95 -5.40 -9.95
C ALA A 378 -23.64 -5.16 -8.59
N ARG A 379 -23.49 -6.09 -7.63
CA ARG A 379 -24.04 -5.93 -6.28
C ARG A 379 -23.47 -4.70 -5.57
N MET A 380 -22.16 -4.47 -5.66
CA MET A 380 -21.55 -3.28 -5.06
C MET A 380 -21.96 -1.98 -5.76
N ALA A 381 -22.17 -2.02 -7.08
CA ALA A 381 -22.72 -0.86 -7.81
C ALA A 381 -24.13 -0.50 -7.34
N ASP A 382 -25.00 -1.49 -7.12
CA ASP A 382 -26.34 -1.29 -6.56
C ASP A 382 -26.26 -0.77 -5.12
N PHE A 383 -25.37 -1.32 -4.29
CA PHE A 383 -25.16 -0.86 -2.91
C PHE A 383 -24.81 0.64 -2.86
N HIS A 384 -23.95 1.09 -3.75
CA HIS A 384 -23.54 2.49 -3.82
C HIS A 384 -24.60 3.45 -4.42
N GLN A 385 -25.77 2.96 -4.86
CA GLN A 385 -26.91 3.85 -5.14
C GLN A 385 -27.53 4.38 -3.83
N ALA A 386 -27.48 3.59 -2.76
CA ALA A 386 -28.00 3.96 -1.45
C ALA A 386 -26.93 4.60 -0.53
N HIS A 387 -25.67 4.21 -0.65
CA HIS A 387 -24.57 4.62 0.24
C HIS A 387 -23.40 5.16 -0.56
N ASP A 388 -22.92 6.33 -0.19
CA ASP A 388 -21.79 6.98 -0.89
C ASP A 388 -20.46 6.32 -0.53
N ILE A 389 -20.34 5.85 0.73
CA ILE A 389 -19.14 5.23 1.30
C ILE A 389 -19.53 3.99 2.10
N LEU A 390 -18.70 2.97 2.03
CA LEU A 390 -18.69 1.83 2.95
C LEU A 390 -17.44 1.91 3.86
N ILE A 391 -17.66 1.75 5.16
CA ILE A 391 -16.61 1.66 6.17
C ILE A 391 -16.54 0.22 6.69
N THR A 392 -15.33 -0.32 6.77
CA THR A 392 -15.04 -1.62 7.39
C THR A 392 -13.75 -1.54 8.21
N PRO A 393 -13.44 -2.50 9.07
CA PRO A 393 -12.04 -2.72 9.45
C PRO A 393 -11.19 -2.99 8.20
N THR A 394 -9.92 -2.57 8.18
CA THR A 394 -9.02 -2.96 7.07
C THR A 394 -8.66 -4.43 7.15
N THR A 395 -8.31 -4.88 8.34
CA THR A 395 -8.05 -6.29 8.70
C THR A 395 -8.86 -6.65 9.94
N PRO A 396 -9.31 -7.90 10.09
CA PRO A 396 -10.08 -8.32 11.25
C PRO A 396 -9.24 -8.44 12.53
N ILE A 397 -7.91 -8.43 12.39
CA ILE A 397 -6.95 -8.66 13.46
C ILE A 397 -5.80 -7.66 13.40
N ALA A 398 -5.09 -7.46 14.50
CA ALA A 398 -3.83 -6.76 14.55
C ALA A 398 -2.65 -7.64 14.08
N ALA A 399 -1.44 -7.04 13.98
CA ALA A 399 -0.22 -7.74 13.56
C ALA A 399 0.10 -8.93 14.47
N PHE A 400 0.59 -10.02 13.87
CA PHE A 400 0.95 -11.27 14.51
C PHE A 400 2.43 -11.64 14.28
N ALA A 401 2.89 -12.80 14.78
CA ALA A 401 4.30 -13.21 14.74
C ALA A 401 4.91 -13.16 13.34
N ALA A 402 6.06 -12.53 13.21
CA ALA A 402 6.83 -12.45 11.97
C ALA A 402 7.38 -13.84 11.58
N GLY A 403 7.40 -14.12 10.26
CA GLY A 403 7.81 -15.42 9.72
C GLY A 403 6.71 -16.50 9.74
N SER A 404 5.46 -16.09 10.02
CA SER A 404 4.28 -16.94 9.88
C SER A 404 3.35 -16.37 8.81
N ASP A 405 2.76 -17.23 7.97
CA ASP A 405 1.82 -16.83 6.91
C ASP A 405 0.42 -16.55 7.45
N VAL A 406 0.10 -17.11 8.60
CA VAL A 406 -1.16 -16.97 9.34
C VAL A 406 -0.86 -16.81 10.84
N PRO A 407 -1.80 -16.25 11.64
CA PRO A 407 -1.62 -16.16 13.09
C PRO A 407 -1.33 -17.53 13.71
N PRO A 408 -0.48 -17.60 14.73
CA PRO A 408 -0.21 -18.86 15.43
C PRO A 408 -1.50 -19.50 15.97
N GLY A 409 -1.72 -20.78 15.62
CA GLY A 409 -2.94 -21.51 16.01
C GLY A 409 -4.17 -21.24 15.14
N TRP A 410 -4.01 -20.57 14.01
CA TRP A 410 -5.09 -20.32 13.04
C TRP A 410 -5.49 -21.60 12.31
N ASP A 411 -6.79 -21.82 12.12
CA ASP A 411 -7.32 -23.08 11.58
C ASP A 411 -7.02 -23.30 10.08
N SER A 412 -6.84 -22.22 9.30
CA SER A 412 -6.55 -22.29 7.87
C SER A 412 -5.09 -21.92 7.59
N PRO A 413 -4.38 -22.59 6.69
CA PRO A 413 -3.04 -22.22 6.26
C PRO A 413 -3.02 -21.07 5.25
N ASP A 414 -4.19 -20.64 4.74
CA ASP A 414 -4.28 -19.66 3.68
C ASP A 414 -4.28 -18.24 4.22
N TRP A 415 -3.38 -17.40 3.69
CA TRP A 415 -3.29 -16.00 4.10
C TRP A 415 -4.59 -15.21 3.87
N THR A 416 -5.45 -15.66 2.96
CA THR A 416 -6.75 -15.04 2.69
C THR A 416 -7.74 -15.21 3.82
N SER A 417 -7.58 -16.22 4.67
CA SER A 417 -8.49 -16.54 5.78
C SER A 417 -8.52 -15.46 6.87
N TRP A 418 -7.45 -14.67 7.00
CA TRP A 418 -7.38 -13.56 7.95
C TRP A 418 -7.40 -12.18 7.28
N THR A 419 -7.72 -12.10 5.96
CA THR A 419 -7.82 -10.85 5.22
C THR A 419 -9.16 -10.67 4.48
N PRO A 420 -10.29 -11.12 5.05
CA PRO A 420 -11.57 -11.19 4.32
C PRO A 420 -12.11 -9.84 3.87
N TYR A 421 -11.64 -8.73 4.43
CA TYR A 421 -12.16 -7.39 4.15
C TYR A 421 -11.42 -6.64 3.05
N THR A 422 -10.37 -7.22 2.46
CA THR A 422 -9.54 -6.50 1.47
C THR A 422 -9.73 -6.98 0.03
N TYR A 423 -9.62 -8.29 -0.24
CA TYR A 423 -9.69 -8.84 -1.60
C TYR A 423 -11.03 -8.64 -2.33
N PRO A 424 -12.21 -8.53 -1.67
CA PRO A 424 -13.44 -8.24 -2.38
C PRO A 424 -13.35 -6.94 -3.19
N PHE A 425 -12.66 -5.92 -2.66
CA PHE A 425 -12.48 -4.62 -3.32
C PHE A 425 -11.38 -4.61 -4.40
N ASN A 426 -10.56 -5.65 -4.50
CA ASN A 426 -9.75 -5.92 -5.69
C ASN A 426 -10.60 -6.54 -6.80
N MET A 427 -11.48 -7.47 -6.43
CA MET A 427 -12.39 -8.11 -7.40
C MET A 427 -13.35 -7.09 -8.01
N THR A 428 -13.90 -6.17 -7.22
CA THR A 428 -14.81 -5.11 -7.71
C THR A 428 -14.10 -3.91 -8.29
N GLN A 429 -12.76 -3.81 -8.17
CA GLN A 429 -11.95 -2.70 -8.68
C GLN A 429 -12.27 -1.31 -8.06
N GLN A 430 -12.95 -1.27 -6.94
CA GLN A 430 -13.32 -0.05 -6.22
C GLN A 430 -12.10 0.59 -5.55
N PRO A 431 -12.08 1.91 -5.35
CA PRO A 431 -11.08 2.56 -4.51
C PRO A 431 -11.29 2.19 -3.05
N ALA A 432 -10.19 1.95 -2.34
CA ALA A 432 -10.20 1.63 -0.91
C ALA A 432 -8.96 2.22 -0.22
N LEU A 433 -9.18 3.00 0.83
CA LEU A 433 -8.16 3.68 1.62
C LEU A 433 -8.11 3.05 3.02
N SER A 434 -6.92 2.67 3.49
CA SER A 434 -6.69 2.31 4.89
C SER A 434 -6.16 3.53 5.64
N VAL A 435 -6.80 3.88 6.76
CA VAL A 435 -6.41 4.98 7.65
C VAL A 435 -6.28 4.45 9.07
N PRO A 436 -5.21 4.79 9.81
CA PRO A 436 -5.12 4.45 11.22
C PRO A 436 -6.27 5.05 12.02
N CYS A 437 -6.91 4.25 12.89
CA CYS A 437 -8.06 4.72 13.67
C CYS A 437 -7.95 4.51 15.18
N GLY A 438 -6.90 3.85 15.63
CA GLY A 438 -6.65 3.58 17.05
C GLY A 438 -5.56 2.53 17.23
N THR A 439 -5.48 1.99 18.45
CA THR A 439 -4.56 0.91 18.80
C THR A 439 -5.26 -0.13 19.67
N THR A 440 -4.80 -1.37 19.60
CA THR A 440 -5.15 -2.42 20.56
C THR A 440 -4.63 -2.07 21.96
N ASP A 441 -5.05 -2.84 22.98
CA ASP A 441 -4.55 -2.68 24.34
C ASP A 441 -3.03 -2.97 24.44
N ALA A 442 -2.49 -3.74 23.49
CA ALA A 442 -1.05 -3.96 23.34
C ALA A 442 -0.31 -2.81 22.63
N GLY A 443 -1.02 -1.77 22.19
CA GLY A 443 -0.47 -0.61 21.47
C GLY A 443 -0.20 -0.86 19.98
N LEU A 444 -0.74 -1.94 19.40
CA LEU A 444 -0.60 -2.23 17.98
C LEU A 444 -1.62 -1.45 17.15
N PRO A 445 -1.23 -0.91 15.99
CA PRO A 445 -2.12 -0.14 15.15
C PRO A 445 -3.36 -0.90 14.68
N VAL A 446 -4.47 -0.17 14.56
CA VAL A 446 -5.72 -0.62 13.96
C VAL A 446 -6.06 0.28 12.76
N GLY A 447 -6.35 -0.35 11.62
CA GLY A 447 -6.73 0.34 10.39
C GLY A 447 -8.23 0.27 10.12
N LEU A 448 -8.83 1.42 9.78
CA LEU A 448 -10.18 1.53 9.23
C LEU A 448 -10.08 1.65 7.72
N GLN A 449 -10.94 0.95 6.99
CA GLN A 449 -11.00 0.99 5.54
C GLN A 449 -12.19 1.83 5.07
N VAL A 450 -11.91 2.81 4.18
CA VAL A 450 -12.89 3.65 3.49
C VAL A 450 -13.01 3.17 2.05
N VAL A 451 -14.18 2.68 1.65
CA VAL A 451 -14.44 2.15 0.30
C VAL A 451 -15.48 3.01 -0.41
N GLY A 452 -15.16 3.44 -1.63
CA GLY A 452 -16.07 4.19 -2.50
C GLY A 452 -16.58 3.39 -3.68
N ALA A 453 -17.55 3.94 -4.42
CA ALA A 453 -17.87 3.46 -5.75
C ALA A 453 -16.65 3.60 -6.69
N ARG A 454 -16.65 2.85 -7.80
CA ARG A 454 -15.57 2.99 -8.80
C ARG A 454 -15.52 4.43 -9.30
N PHE A 455 -14.30 4.99 -9.36
CA PHE A 455 -13.99 6.37 -9.73
C PHE A 455 -14.37 7.45 -8.70
N GLU A 456 -14.80 7.04 -7.50
CA GLU A 456 -15.00 7.96 -6.39
C GLU A 456 -13.76 8.05 -5.47
N ASP A 457 -12.58 7.85 -6.01
CA ASP A 457 -11.29 7.91 -5.31
C ASP A 457 -11.11 9.22 -4.52
N ARG A 458 -11.56 10.35 -5.08
CA ARG A 458 -11.48 11.67 -4.41
C ARG A 458 -12.38 11.75 -3.18
N LEU A 459 -13.58 11.14 -3.25
CA LEU A 459 -14.48 11.07 -2.11
C LEU A 459 -13.87 10.21 -0.99
N VAL A 460 -13.26 9.08 -1.36
CA VAL A 460 -12.53 8.21 -0.43
C VAL A 460 -11.40 8.99 0.27
N VAL A 461 -10.61 9.74 -0.47
CA VAL A 461 -9.54 10.60 0.09
C VAL A 461 -10.12 11.70 0.99
N ARG A 462 -11.21 12.37 0.58
CA ARG A 462 -11.87 13.39 1.38
C ARG A 462 -12.35 12.85 2.72
N VAL A 463 -12.98 11.67 2.73
CA VAL A 463 -13.46 11.04 3.97
C VAL A 463 -12.28 10.64 4.86
N GLY A 464 -11.23 10.04 4.28
CA GLY A 464 -10.02 9.71 5.01
C GLY A 464 -9.36 10.92 5.66
N ALA A 465 -9.26 12.04 4.94
CA ALA A 465 -8.67 13.29 5.46
C ALA A 465 -9.53 13.92 6.58
N ALA A 466 -10.84 13.85 6.46
CA ALA A 466 -11.75 14.31 7.50
C ALA A 466 -11.58 13.50 8.80
N LEU A 467 -11.50 12.18 8.65
CA LEU A 467 -11.30 11.26 9.77
C LEU A 467 -9.92 11.48 10.42
N GLU A 468 -8.84 11.52 9.63
CA GLU A 468 -7.48 11.76 10.11
C GLU A 468 -7.38 13.08 10.89
N ALA A 469 -7.94 14.16 10.35
CA ALA A 469 -7.93 15.47 11.00
C ALA A 469 -8.67 15.47 12.35
N ALA A 470 -9.78 14.76 12.45
CA ALA A 470 -10.59 14.69 13.66
C ALA A 470 -10.01 13.76 14.73
N LEU A 471 -9.41 12.64 14.31
CA LEU A 471 -8.77 11.69 15.21
C LEU A 471 -7.40 12.19 15.73
N GLY A 472 -6.68 12.99 14.93
CA GLY A 472 -5.30 13.37 15.22
C GLY A 472 -4.35 12.16 15.19
N GLN A 473 -3.25 12.24 15.94
CA GLN A 473 -2.27 11.14 16.03
C GLN A 473 -2.77 10.04 16.96
N VAL A 474 -3.35 9.00 16.40
CA VAL A 474 -3.91 7.86 17.16
C VAL A 474 -2.93 6.70 17.33
N VAL A 475 -1.87 6.65 16.54
CA VAL A 475 -0.84 5.60 16.62
C VAL A 475 0.43 6.21 17.21
N PRO A 476 1.04 5.58 18.23
CA PRO A 476 2.30 6.05 18.79
C PRO A 476 3.45 5.91 17.80
N THR A 477 4.52 6.68 18.03
CA THR A 477 5.78 6.49 17.29
C THR A 477 6.26 5.05 17.45
N PRO A 478 6.64 4.35 16.37
CA PRO A 478 7.14 2.99 16.43
C PRO A 478 8.36 2.85 17.35
N ARG A 479 8.56 1.66 17.92
CA ARG A 479 9.75 1.33 18.76
C ARG A 479 11.04 1.47 17.96
N VAL A 480 11.02 1.04 16.70
CA VAL A 480 12.13 1.22 15.75
C VAL A 480 11.80 2.40 14.85
N HIS A 481 12.30 3.56 15.21
CA HIS A 481 12.04 4.79 14.47
C HIS A 481 13.32 5.58 14.21
N ALA A 482 13.41 6.15 13.01
CA ALA A 482 14.58 6.86 12.54
C ALA A 482 14.95 8.11 13.37
N ALA A 483 13.96 8.77 13.98
CA ALA A 483 14.17 9.97 14.79
C ALA A 483 14.65 9.71 16.22
N GLU A 484 14.60 8.47 16.73
CA GLU A 484 15.10 8.14 18.07
C GLU A 484 16.63 8.24 18.13
N ARG A 485 17.16 8.93 19.14
CA ARG A 485 18.60 9.02 19.37
C ARG A 485 19.10 7.78 20.13
N PRO A 486 20.29 7.25 19.81
CA PRO A 486 20.95 6.31 20.68
C PRO A 486 21.23 6.99 22.03
N GLY A 487 20.53 6.61 23.08
CA GLY A 487 20.73 7.15 24.43
C GLY A 487 19.46 7.48 25.22
N ASP A 488 18.30 7.52 24.58
CA ASP A 488 17.02 7.69 25.29
C ASP A 488 16.46 6.36 25.83
N GLY A 489 17.37 5.50 26.32
CA GLY A 489 17.02 4.27 27.00
C GLY A 489 16.14 4.58 28.20
N ARG A 490 14.86 4.23 28.11
CA ARG A 490 14.01 4.08 29.29
C ARG A 490 14.50 2.85 30.05
N PRO A 491 14.59 2.94 31.39
CA PRO A 491 15.07 1.85 32.23
C PRO A 491 14.17 0.63 32.19
#